data_57c99d37400b402a051a9f2c6e3fac72
#
_entry.id   57c99d37400b402a051a9f2c6e3fac72
#
_cell.length_a   1.000
_cell.length_b   1.000
_cell.length_c   1.000
_cell.angle_alpha   90.00
_cell.angle_beta   90.00
_cell.angle_gamma   90.00
#
_symmetry.space_group_name_H-M   'P 1'
#
loop_
_entity.id
_entity.type
_entity.pdbx_description
1 polymer ?
#
loop_
_entity_poly.entity_id
_entity_poly.type
_entity_poly.pdbx_seq_one_letter_code
_entity_poly.pdbx_strand_id
1 'polypeptide(L)'
;ALARAFKANAFTLPDDMADRIAASLAQRLLNRLGLEKRAGTLILGGDRVREALARGKVFAVLHAGDARPDGSDRIDGMARAVGESLGEDIPHRRVPMTRDALSAALGREN
;
A
#
# COMPACT_ATOMS: atom_id res chain seq x y z
N ALA A 1 0.43 -11.11 17.24
CA ALA A 1 0.89 -10.27 16.14
C ALA A 1 1.77 -9.15 16.65
N LEU A 2 2.66 -8.68 15.79
CA LEU A 2 3.63 -7.63 16.15
C LEU A 2 2.96 -6.35 16.62
N ALA A 3 1.86 -5.94 15.96
CA ALA A 3 1.12 -4.74 16.33
C ALA A 3 0.54 -4.84 17.75
N ARG A 4 0.12 -6.02 18.15
CA ARG A 4 -0.36 -6.25 19.51
C ARG A 4 0.75 -6.13 20.55
N ALA A 5 1.92 -6.66 20.24
CA ALA A 5 3.07 -6.57 21.12
C ALA A 5 3.45 -5.11 21.39
N PHE A 6 3.45 -4.28 20.37
CA PHE A 6 3.73 -2.85 20.51
C PHE A 6 2.68 -2.12 21.31
N LYS A 7 1.41 -2.46 21.18
CA LYS A 7 0.34 -1.86 21.99
C LYS A 7 0.42 -2.27 23.44
N ALA A 8 0.78 -3.51 23.71
CA ALA A 8 0.84 -4.03 25.08
C ALA A 8 2.05 -3.52 25.84
N ASN A 9 3.16 -3.26 25.15
CA ASN A 9 4.43 -2.88 25.75
C ASN A 9 4.88 -1.53 25.19
N ALA A 10 4.31 -0.45 25.74
CA ALA A 10 4.74 0.90 25.36
C ALA A 10 6.21 1.08 25.75
N PHE A 11 7.02 1.47 24.80
CA PHE A 11 8.44 1.74 25.02
C PHE A 11 8.92 2.85 24.11
N THR A 12 10.01 3.51 24.51
CA THR A 12 10.59 4.60 23.74
C THR A 12 11.82 4.08 23.01
N LEU A 13 11.91 4.37 21.72
CA LEU A 13 13.07 4.07 20.90
C LEU A 13 13.91 5.34 20.68
N PRO A 14 15.25 5.24 20.61
CA PRO A 14 16.05 6.34 20.11
C PRO A 14 15.63 6.72 18.70
N ASP A 15 15.71 8.01 18.35
CA ASP A 15 15.27 8.51 17.04
C ASP A 15 15.95 7.81 15.87
N ASP A 16 17.28 7.58 15.99
CA ASP A 16 18.01 6.91 14.93
C ASP A 16 17.58 5.43 14.76
N MET A 17 17.22 4.77 15.86
CA MET A 17 16.73 3.40 15.80
C MET A 17 15.34 3.34 15.17
N ALA A 18 14.46 4.28 15.51
CA ALA A 18 13.14 4.38 14.88
C ALA A 18 13.27 4.59 13.37
N ASP A 19 14.18 5.47 12.94
CA ASP A 19 14.43 5.72 11.52
C ASP A 19 14.97 4.47 10.81
N ARG A 20 15.87 3.73 11.45
CA ARG A 20 16.41 2.49 10.89
C ARG A 20 15.32 1.42 10.72
N ILE A 21 14.46 1.29 11.71
CA ILE A 21 13.34 0.34 11.66
C ILE A 21 12.40 0.73 10.54
N ALA A 22 12.04 2.00 10.43
CA ALA A 22 11.17 2.49 9.38
C ALA A 22 11.77 2.24 7.99
N ALA A 23 13.07 2.52 7.81
CA ALA A 23 13.76 2.28 6.54
C ALA A 23 13.80 0.78 6.20
N SER A 24 14.05 -0.06 7.19
CA SER A 24 14.08 -1.51 7.00
C SER A 24 12.71 -2.05 6.60
N LEU A 25 11.63 -1.57 7.23
CA LEU A 25 10.28 -1.97 6.88
C LEU A 25 9.89 -1.49 5.48
N ALA A 26 10.27 -0.26 5.13
CA ALA A 26 10.04 0.26 3.80
C ALA A 26 10.75 -0.58 2.73
N GLN A 27 12.00 -0.99 2.97
CA GLN A 27 12.74 -1.83 2.04
C GLN A 27 12.11 -3.22 1.89
N ARG A 28 11.65 -3.81 2.98
CA ARG A 28 10.93 -5.09 2.94
C ARG A 28 9.65 -4.98 2.12
N LEU A 29 8.92 -3.90 2.32
CA LEU A 29 7.70 -3.67 1.54
C LEU A 29 8.02 -3.54 0.05
N LEU A 30 9.04 -2.75 -0.30
CA LEU A 30 9.44 -2.61 -1.70
C LEU A 30 9.88 -3.94 -2.31
N ASN A 31 10.61 -4.76 -1.56
CA ASN A 31 11.02 -6.09 -2.02
C ASN A 31 9.79 -6.97 -2.27
N ARG A 32 8.83 -6.96 -1.37
CA ARG A 32 7.58 -7.72 -1.54
C ARG A 32 6.79 -7.26 -2.74
N LEU A 33 6.65 -5.96 -2.91
CA LEU A 33 5.94 -5.40 -4.06
C LEU A 33 6.64 -5.78 -5.37
N GLY A 34 7.97 -5.79 -5.39
CA GLY A 34 8.73 -6.24 -6.54
C GLY A 34 8.47 -7.69 -6.89
N LEU A 35 8.37 -8.57 -5.89
CA LEU A 35 8.03 -9.97 -6.10
C LEU A 35 6.61 -10.11 -6.66
N GLU A 36 5.64 -9.36 -6.09
CA GLU A 36 4.27 -9.39 -6.57
C GLU A 36 4.16 -8.88 -8.02
N LYS A 37 4.94 -7.87 -8.36
CA LYS A 37 4.98 -7.37 -9.74
C LYS A 37 5.47 -8.44 -10.71
N ARG A 38 6.55 -9.14 -10.36
CA ARG A 38 7.08 -10.22 -11.20
C ARG A 38 6.12 -11.40 -11.31
N ALA A 39 5.36 -11.65 -10.27
CA ALA A 39 4.34 -12.69 -10.28
C ALA A 39 3.08 -12.30 -11.06
N GLY A 40 2.96 -11.04 -11.46
CA GLY A 40 1.79 -10.55 -12.17
C GLY A 40 0.59 -10.23 -11.29
N THR A 41 0.79 -10.16 -9.98
CA THR A 41 -0.29 -9.91 -9.02
C THR A 41 -0.37 -8.46 -8.57
N LEU A 42 0.59 -7.63 -8.96
CA LEU A 42 0.61 -6.21 -8.64
C LEU A 42 0.13 -5.38 -9.82
N ILE A 43 -0.86 -4.53 -9.59
CA ILE A 43 -1.42 -3.63 -10.58
C ILE A 43 -0.97 -2.21 -10.25
N LEU A 44 -0.38 -1.52 -11.20
CA LEU A 44 0.14 -0.18 -11.03
C LEU A 44 -0.65 0.83 -11.86
N GLY A 45 -0.87 2.01 -11.26
CA GLY A 45 -1.54 3.11 -11.91
C GLY A 45 -3.01 3.20 -11.56
N GLY A 46 -3.48 4.44 -11.31
CA GLY A 46 -4.83 4.70 -10.83
C GLY A 46 -5.92 4.14 -11.76
N ASP A 47 -5.77 4.30 -13.06
CA ASP A 47 -6.77 3.84 -14.02
C ASP A 47 -6.88 2.32 -14.03
N ARG A 48 -5.74 1.64 -13.99
CA ARG A 48 -5.71 0.17 -13.96
C ARG A 48 -6.26 -0.38 -12.65
N VAL A 49 -5.97 0.28 -11.54
CA VAL A 49 -6.51 -0.10 -10.23
C VAL A 49 -8.02 0.05 -10.22
N ARG A 50 -8.55 1.18 -10.72
CA ARG A 50 -9.99 1.38 -10.81
C ARG A 50 -10.66 0.32 -11.68
N GLU A 51 -10.06 0.00 -12.80
CA GLU A 51 -10.57 -1.05 -13.70
C GLU A 51 -10.60 -2.41 -13.00
N ALA A 52 -9.52 -2.76 -12.29
CA ALA A 52 -9.45 -4.01 -11.55
C ALA A 52 -10.45 -4.06 -10.39
N LEU A 53 -10.66 -2.94 -9.70
CA LEU A 53 -11.69 -2.83 -8.65
C LEU A 53 -13.08 -3.08 -9.24
N ALA A 54 -13.38 -2.48 -10.39
CA ALA A 54 -14.66 -2.67 -11.06
C ALA A 54 -14.91 -4.14 -11.42
N ARG A 55 -13.84 -4.89 -11.66
CA ARG A 55 -13.92 -6.33 -11.96
C ARG A 55 -13.89 -7.21 -10.71
N GLY A 56 -13.78 -6.63 -9.52
CA GLY A 56 -13.71 -7.38 -8.28
C GLY A 56 -12.42 -8.17 -8.09
N LYS A 57 -11.31 -7.72 -8.70
CA LYS A 57 -10.05 -8.45 -8.71
C LYS A 57 -8.96 -7.86 -7.81
N VAL A 58 -9.34 -7.00 -6.87
CA VAL A 58 -8.40 -6.34 -5.97
C VAL A 58 -8.65 -6.82 -4.55
N PHE A 59 -7.60 -7.26 -3.87
CA PHE A 59 -7.67 -7.68 -2.46
C PHE A 59 -7.27 -6.57 -1.51
N ALA A 60 -6.41 -5.67 -1.95
CA ALA A 60 -5.94 -4.54 -1.16
C ALA A 60 -5.45 -3.43 -2.06
N VAL A 61 -5.52 -2.20 -1.57
CA VAL A 61 -5.05 -1.01 -2.27
C VAL A 61 -3.98 -0.32 -1.44
N LEU A 62 -2.87 0.04 -2.08
CA LEU A 62 -1.81 0.81 -1.44
C LEU A 62 -1.64 2.13 -2.19
N HIS A 63 -1.62 3.23 -1.43
CA HIS A 63 -1.36 4.56 -1.96
C HIS A 63 0.04 5.01 -1.60
N ALA A 64 0.70 5.70 -2.52
CA ALA A 64 1.95 6.40 -2.20
C ALA A 64 1.71 7.45 -1.12
N GLY A 65 2.74 7.76 -0.33
CA GLY A 65 2.64 8.72 0.76
C GLY A 65 2.27 10.13 0.29
N ASP A 66 2.63 10.48 -0.95
CA ASP A 66 2.33 11.75 -1.58
C ASP A 66 1.17 11.68 -2.59
N ALA A 67 0.37 10.62 -2.57
CA ALA A 67 -0.79 10.52 -3.44
C ALA A 67 -1.77 11.66 -3.15
N ARG A 68 -2.33 12.22 -4.21
CA ARG A 68 -3.29 13.33 -4.08
C ARG A 68 -4.58 12.84 -3.42
N PRO A 69 -5.12 13.61 -2.45
CA PRO A 69 -6.33 13.21 -1.75
C PRO A 69 -7.50 12.90 -2.68
N ASP A 70 -7.72 13.70 -3.72
CA ASP A 70 -8.84 13.50 -4.65
C ASP A 70 -8.79 12.12 -5.30
N GLY A 71 -7.63 11.74 -5.83
CA GLY A 71 -7.46 10.44 -6.48
C GLY A 71 -7.55 9.28 -5.51
N SER A 72 -6.89 9.40 -4.35
CA SER A 72 -6.91 8.33 -3.36
C SER A 72 -8.30 8.15 -2.76
N ASP A 73 -9.02 9.23 -2.50
CA ASP A 73 -10.38 9.17 -1.96
C ASP A 73 -11.36 8.51 -2.93
N ARG A 74 -11.22 8.76 -4.22
CA ARG A 74 -12.04 8.10 -5.25
C ARG A 74 -11.81 6.59 -5.26
N ILE A 75 -10.55 6.17 -5.21
CA ILE A 75 -10.20 4.75 -5.20
C ILE A 75 -10.70 4.10 -3.91
N ASP A 76 -10.55 4.76 -2.77
CA ASP A 76 -11.01 4.25 -1.49
C ASP A 76 -12.53 4.11 -1.47
N GLY A 77 -13.24 5.08 -2.05
CA GLY A 77 -14.70 5.00 -2.21
C GLY A 77 -15.13 3.82 -3.08
N MET A 78 -14.43 3.59 -4.18
CA MET A 78 -14.69 2.41 -5.02
C MET A 78 -14.38 1.11 -4.28
N ALA A 79 -13.29 1.06 -3.53
CA ALA A 79 -12.93 -0.14 -2.76
C ALA A 79 -14.00 -0.48 -1.72
N ARG A 80 -14.55 0.53 -1.05
CA ARG A 80 -15.66 0.31 -0.11
C ARG A 80 -16.90 -0.22 -0.81
N ALA A 81 -17.28 0.41 -1.93
CA ALA A 81 -18.47 0.02 -2.66
C ALA A 81 -18.36 -1.40 -3.22
N VAL A 82 -17.21 -1.74 -3.78
CA VAL A 82 -16.95 -3.09 -4.31
C VAL A 82 -16.93 -4.10 -3.17
N GLY A 83 -16.27 -3.77 -2.06
CA GLY A 83 -16.22 -4.63 -0.89
C GLY A 83 -17.61 -4.93 -0.34
N GLU A 84 -18.46 -3.92 -0.23
CA GLU A 84 -19.85 -4.10 0.21
C GLU A 84 -20.63 -5.02 -0.74
N SER A 85 -20.43 -4.83 -2.04
CA SER A 85 -21.07 -5.66 -3.05
C SER A 85 -20.65 -7.12 -2.98
N LEU A 86 -19.38 -7.37 -2.68
CA LEU A 86 -18.82 -8.72 -2.60
C LEU A 86 -18.95 -9.36 -1.21
N GLY A 87 -19.36 -8.59 -0.20
CA GLY A 87 -19.36 -9.06 1.18
C GLY A 87 -17.96 -9.23 1.77
N GLU A 88 -17.00 -8.49 1.25
CA GLU A 88 -15.61 -8.56 1.67
C GLU A 88 -15.11 -7.17 2.06
N ASP A 89 -14.03 -7.13 2.85
CA ASP A 89 -13.34 -5.89 3.15
C ASP A 89 -12.11 -5.78 2.25
N ILE A 90 -12.01 -4.69 1.51
CA ILE A 90 -10.84 -4.40 0.68
C ILE A 90 -10.04 -3.32 1.41
N PRO A 91 -8.97 -3.69 2.13
CA PRO A 91 -8.19 -2.72 2.86
C PRO A 91 -7.47 -1.75 1.93
N HIS A 92 -7.38 -0.50 2.35
CA HIS A 92 -6.62 0.52 1.66
C HIS A 92 -5.74 1.24 2.66
N ARG A 93 -4.48 1.43 2.32
CA ARG A 93 -3.48 2.00 3.20
C ARG A 93 -2.56 2.93 2.42
N ARG A 94 -2.00 3.88 3.13
CA ARG A 94 -0.98 4.77 2.59
C ARG A 94 0.38 4.29 3.05
N VAL A 95 1.32 4.15 2.11
CA VAL A 95 2.68 3.72 2.44
C VAL A 95 3.59 4.93 2.63
N PRO A 96 4.69 4.81 3.38
CA PRO A 96 5.58 5.95 3.66
C PRO A 96 6.56 6.27 2.54
N MET A 97 6.32 5.82 1.32
CA MET A 97 7.18 6.11 0.17
C MET A 97 6.45 7.01 -0.81
N THR A 98 7.20 7.86 -1.51
CA THR A 98 6.65 8.72 -2.57
C THR A 98 6.37 7.92 -3.83
N ARG A 99 5.57 8.51 -4.73
CA ARG A 99 5.32 7.91 -6.05
C ARG A 99 6.62 7.69 -6.81
N ASP A 100 7.53 8.65 -6.74
CA ASP A 100 8.81 8.56 -7.45
C ASP A 100 9.66 7.41 -6.89
N ALA A 101 9.71 7.27 -5.57
CA ALA A 101 10.45 6.18 -4.93
C ALA A 101 9.86 4.81 -5.30
N LEU A 102 8.54 4.69 -5.30
CA LEU A 102 7.86 3.47 -5.71
C LEU A 102 8.12 3.14 -7.18
N SER A 103 8.02 4.14 -8.05
CA SER A 103 8.27 3.96 -9.48
C SER A 103 9.70 3.52 -9.76
N ALA A 104 10.67 4.14 -9.08
CA ALA A 104 12.07 3.77 -9.23
C ALA A 104 12.34 2.34 -8.77
N ALA A 105 11.79 1.96 -7.62
CA ALA A 105 12.00 0.64 -7.04
C ALA A 105 11.31 -0.47 -7.83
N LEU A 106 10.14 -0.19 -8.39
CA LEU A 106 9.34 -1.18 -9.11
C LEU A 106 9.61 -1.17 -10.61
N GLY A 107 10.50 -0.30 -11.09
CA GLY A 107 10.84 -0.23 -12.50
C GLY A 107 9.68 0.16 -13.38
N ARG A 108 8.72 0.93 -12.85
CA ARG A 108 7.55 1.37 -13.60
C ARG A 108 7.92 2.44 -14.60
N GLU A 109 7.51 2.23 -15.83
CA GLU A 109 7.50 3.29 -16.83
C GLU A 109 6.11 3.93 -16.86
N ASN A 110 6.09 5.23 -17.06
CA ASN A 110 4.83 5.97 -17.09
C ASN A 110 3.94 5.60 -18.26
#